data_1d2ed88ed42560342eafc189b2db1317
#
_entry.id   1d2ed88ed42560342eafc189b2db1317
#
_cell.length_a   1.000
_cell.length_b   1.000
_cell.length_c   1.000
_cell.angle_alpha   90.00
_cell.angle_beta   90.00
_cell.angle_gamma   90.00
#
_symmetry.space_group_name_H-M   'P 1'
#
loop_
_entity.id
_entity.type
_entity.pdbx_description
1 polymer ?
#
loop_
_entity_poly.entity_id
_entity_poly.type
_entity_poly.pdbx_seq_one_letter_code
_entity_poly.pdbx_strand_id
1 'polypeptide(L)'
;YRQGGKSGMRDERPFPWRYFAGTLCLYLLLMLLLDRSGFAMSDRLYRNSAGALRSIGGQAARATLVVYALCGAVAEEFLFRGISERGLAAFFGRPWQLAFGSAFLFALYHGNLTQGLLAFPLGLAFARLKARGGLRASVAAHLSINLLALFL
;
A
#
# COMPACT_ATOMS: atom_id res chain seq x y z
N TYR A 1 15.88 23.18 35.77
CA TYR A 1 15.14 21.97 35.40
C TYR A 1 13.76 22.38 34.86
N ARG A 2 13.61 22.51 33.54
CA ARG A 2 12.31 22.67 32.87
C ARG A 2 11.97 21.31 32.26
N GLN A 3 11.04 20.60 32.85
CA GLN A 3 10.38 19.47 32.22
C GLN A 3 9.47 20.04 31.13
N GLY A 4 9.92 19.95 29.87
CA GLY A 4 9.09 20.23 28.72
C GLY A 4 8.11 19.05 28.56
N GLY A 5 6.81 19.31 28.80
CA GLY A 5 5.74 18.37 28.54
C GLY A 5 5.77 17.92 27.10
N LYS A 6 5.90 16.61 26.86
CA LYS A 6 5.63 15.99 25.56
C LYS A 6 4.13 16.01 25.33
N SER A 7 3.63 17.10 24.75
CA SER A 7 2.31 17.07 24.15
C SER A 7 2.32 16.01 23.07
N GLY A 8 1.40 15.06 23.12
CA GLY A 8 1.23 14.04 22.10
C GLY A 8 1.08 14.74 20.75
N MET A 9 2.09 14.63 19.89
CA MET A 9 2.08 15.25 18.58
C MET A 9 0.96 14.62 17.74
N ARG A 10 -0.21 15.26 17.71
CA ARG A 10 -1.12 15.08 16.58
C ARG A 10 -0.34 15.52 15.35
N ASP A 11 -0.27 14.66 14.35
CA ASP A 11 0.33 15.02 13.07
C ASP A 11 -0.57 16.05 12.40
N GLU A 12 -0.30 17.35 12.64
CA GLU A 12 -1.09 18.49 12.18
C GLU A 12 -0.85 18.83 10.71
N ARG A 13 0.00 18.07 10.02
CA ARG A 13 0.23 18.28 8.59
C ARG A 13 -1.08 18.20 7.82
N PRO A 14 -1.36 19.13 6.89
CA PRO A 14 -2.56 19.08 6.07
C PRO A 14 -2.57 17.80 5.24
N PHE A 15 -3.77 17.26 4.99
CA PHE A 15 -3.89 16.05 4.19
C PHE A 15 -3.44 16.32 2.73
N PRO A 16 -2.55 15.52 2.16
CA PRO A 16 -1.93 15.78 0.87
C PRO A 16 -2.81 15.32 -0.30
N TRP A 17 -3.97 15.96 -0.52
CA TRP A 17 -4.99 15.55 -1.50
C TRP A 17 -4.47 15.33 -2.92
N ARG A 18 -3.52 16.18 -3.38
CA ARG A 18 -2.95 16.04 -4.74
C ARG A 18 -2.16 14.75 -4.89
N TYR A 19 -1.38 14.36 -3.88
CA TYR A 19 -0.63 13.11 -3.87
C TYR A 19 -1.56 11.91 -3.67
N PHE A 20 -2.60 12.05 -2.88
CA PHE A 20 -3.64 11.03 -2.71
C PHE A 20 -4.35 10.74 -4.03
N ALA A 21 -4.90 11.76 -4.70
CA ALA A 21 -5.53 11.62 -6.01
C ALA A 21 -4.56 11.04 -7.05
N GLY A 22 -3.31 11.55 -7.10
CA GLY A 22 -2.28 11.02 -7.98
C GLY A 22 -1.97 9.55 -7.74
N THR A 23 -2.02 9.07 -6.50
CA THR A 23 -1.82 7.66 -6.17
C THR A 23 -2.96 6.78 -6.67
N LEU A 24 -4.22 7.26 -6.54
CA LEU A 24 -5.38 6.54 -7.10
C LEU A 24 -5.34 6.51 -8.64
N CYS A 25 -4.98 7.62 -9.29
CA CYS A 25 -4.79 7.66 -10.75
C CYS A 25 -3.66 6.71 -11.18
N LEU A 26 -2.56 6.66 -10.45
CA LEU A 26 -1.46 5.72 -10.72
C LEU A 26 -1.96 4.27 -10.64
N TYR A 27 -2.73 3.92 -9.62
CA TYR A 27 -3.31 2.59 -9.48
C TYR A 27 -4.18 2.22 -10.70
N LEU A 28 -5.12 3.09 -11.08
CA LEU A 28 -6.00 2.86 -12.22
C LEU A 28 -5.23 2.72 -13.54
N LEU A 29 -4.21 3.55 -13.73
CA LEU A 29 -3.31 3.45 -14.89
C LEU A 29 -2.56 2.13 -14.92
N LEU A 30 -1.98 1.71 -13.79
CA LEU A 30 -1.26 0.45 -13.70
C LEU A 30 -2.17 -0.75 -13.95
N MET A 31 -3.41 -0.73 -13.43
CA MET A 31 -4.41 -1.76 -13.70
C MET A 31 -4.76 -1.83 -15.18
N LEU A 32 -4.98 -0.67 -15.82
CA LEU A 32 -5.25 -0.60 -17.26
C LEU A 32 -4.10 -1.15 -18.11
N LEU A 33 -2.86 -0.77 -17.78
CA LEU A 33 -1.67 -1.25 -18.48
C LEU A 33 -1.48 -2.75 -18.31
N LEU A 34 -1.71 -3.26 -17.10
CA LEU A 34 -1.60 -4.67 -16.79
C LEU A 34 -2.66 -5.49 -17.55
N ASP A 35 -3.90 -5.03 -17.56
CA ASP A 35 -4.99 -5.65 -18.32
C ASP A 35 -4.68 -5.70 -19.83
N ARG A 36 -4.26 -4.56 -20.40
CA ARG A 36 -3.91 -4.46 -21.84
C ARG A 36 -2.69 -5.31 -22.22
N SER A 37 -1.74 -5.51 -21.31
CA SER A 37 -0.55 -6.31 -21.57
C SER A 37 -0.81 -7.82 -21.63
N GLY A 38 -1.91 -8.30 -21.06
CA GLY A 38 -2.20 -9.72 -20.86
C GLY A 38 -1.26 -10.41 -19.88
N PHE A 39 -0.35 -9.67 -19.25
CA PHE A 39 0.68 -10.21 -18.35
C PHE A 39 0.07 -10.93 -17.14
N ALA A 40 -1.00 -10.38 -16.56
CA ALA A 40 -1.70 -10.99 -15.42
C ALA A 40 -2.23 -12.39 -15.75
N MET A 41 -2.64 -12.62 -16.99
CA MET A 41 -3.13 -13.92 -17.46
C MET A 41 -2.00 -14.96 -17.64
N SER A 42 -0.76 -14.53 -17.77
CA SER A 42 0.41 -15.41 -17.84
C SER A 42 0.94 -15.80 -16.45
N ASP A 43 0.68 -14.99 -15.42
CA ASP A 43 1.11 -15.25 -14.05
C ASP A 43 0.20 -16.29 -13.36
N ARG A 44 0.70 -17.52 -13.26
CA ARG A 44 -0.03 -18.63 -12.67
C ARG A 44 -0.39 -18.41 -11.21
N LEU A 45 0.53 -17.82 -10.42
CA LEU A 45 0.31 -17.58 -8.99
C LEU A 45 -0.76 -16.50 -8.80
N TYR A 46 -0.73 -15.44 -9.60
CA TYR A 46 -1.76 -14.41 -9.59
C TYR A 46 -3.14 -14.98 -9.93
N ARG A 47 -3.26 -15.77 -11.02
CA ARG A 47 -4.53 -16.39 -11.41
C ARG A 47 -5.10 -17.31 -10.33
N ASN A 48 -4.25 -18.10 -9.68
CA ASN A 48 -4.69 -19.00 -8.61
C ASN A 48 -5.25 -18.23 -7.41
N SER A 49 -4.57 -17.17 -6.98
CA SER A 49 -5.03 -16.33 -5.86
C SER A 49 -6.32 -15.58 -6.20
N ALA A 50 -6.41 -15.00 -7.40
CA ALA A 50 -7.61 -14.31 -7.87
C ALA A 50 -8.80 -15.28 -8.02
N GLY A 51 -8.56 -16.50 -8.52
CA GLY A 51 -9.57 -17.55 -8.61
C GLY A 51 -10.08 -18.00 -7.25
N ALA A 52 -9.20 -18.19 -6.28
CA ALA A 52 -9.58 -18.54 -4.92
C ALA A 52 -10.45 -17.45 -4.27
N LEU A 53 -10.12 -16.17 -4.45
CA LEU A 53 -10.93 -15.05 -3.95
C LEU A 53 -12.31 -14.99 -4.61
N ARG A 54 -12.40 -15.22 -5.92
CA ARG A 54 -13.67 -15.23 -6.66
C ARG A 54 -14.58 -16.41 -6.30
N SER A 55 -14.00 -17.53 -5.88
CA SER A 55 -14.77 -18.72 -5.47
C SER A 55 -15.48 -18.57 -4.12
N ILE A 56 -15.10 -17.54 -3.33
CA ILE A 56 -15.71 -17.24 -2.04
C ILE A 56 -17.07 -16.62 -2.29
N GLY A 57 -18.15 -17.40 -2.11
CA GLY A 57 -19.55 -16.98 -2.34
C GLY A 57 -20.27 -16.54 -1.07
N GLY A 58 -21.36 -15.75 -1.27
CA GLY A 58 -22.26 -15.31 -0.20
C GLY A 58 -21.89 -13.95 0.44
N GLN A 59 -22.88 -13.33 1.13
CA GLN A 59 -22.71 -11.99 1.72
C GLN A 59 -21.71 -11.98 2.88
N ALA A 60 -21.73 -12.98 3.75
CA ALA A 60 -20.81 -13.09 4.87
C ALA A 60 -19.36 -13.19 4.40
N ALA A 61 -19.11 -13.94 3.33
CA ALA A 61 -17.79 -14.08 2.75
C ALA A 61 -17.29 -12.77 2.12
N ARG A 62 -18.15 -12.02 1.43
CA ARG A 62 -17.79 -10.69 0.89
C ARG A 62 -17.46 -9.71 2.02
N ALA A 63 -18.25 -9.68 3.09
CA ALA A 63 -17.94 -8.85 4.25
C ALA A 63 -16.59 -9.21 4.87
N THR A 64 -16.27 -10.50 4.98
CA THR A 64 -14.96 -10.97 5.47
C THR A 64 -13.82 -10.50 4.57
N LEU A 65 -13.98 -10.55 3.24
CA LEU A 65 -12.98 -10.04 2.31
C LEU A 65 -12.75 -8.53 2.45
N VAL A 66 -13.81 -7.75 2.64
CA VAL A 66 -13.70 -6.31 2.89
C VAL A 66 -12.90 -6.06 4.18
N VAL A 67 -13.28 -6.71 5.28
CA VAL A 67 -12.57 -6.58 6.56
C VAL A 67 -11.10 -6.99 6.41
N TYR A 68 -10.82 -8.11 5.75
CA TYR A 68 -9.47 -8.58 5.50
C TYR A 68 -8.64 -7.55 4.70
N ALA A 69 -9.21 -7.02 3.61
CA ALA A 69 -8.56 -6.01 2.76
C ALA A 69 -8.26 -4.72 3.53
N LEU A 70 -9.17 -4.28 4.41
CA LEU A 70 -8.99 -3.08 5.23
C LEU A 70 -7.95 -3.30 6.33
N CYS A 71 -8.05 -4.40 7.08
CA CYS A 71 -7.09 -4.74 8.12
C CYS A 71 -5.69 -4.97 7.54
N GLY A 72 -5.60 -5.65 6.39
CA GLY A 72 -4.36 -5.88 5.66
C GLY A 72 -3.68 -4.58 5.29
N ALA A 73 -4.40 -3.64 4.67
CA ALA A 73 -3.84 -2.34 4.29
C ALA A 73 -3.27 -1.56 5.50
N VAL A 74 -3.97 -1.57 6.63
CA VAL A 74 -3.48 -0.93 7.87
C VAL A 74 -2.22 -1.62 8.36
N ALA A 75 -2.24 -2.95 8.50
CA ALA A 75 -1.11 -3.74 8.98
C ALA A 75 0.13 -3.58 8.09
N GLU A 76 -0.06 -3.61 6.76
CA GLU A 76 1.01 -3.46 5.78
C GLU A 76 1.63 -2.06 5.83
N GLU A 77 0.84 -0.99 5.95
CA GLU A 77 1.39 0.35 6.10
C GLU A 77 2.17 0.51 7.41
N PHE A 78 1.71 -0.07 8.52
CA PHE A 78 2.48 -0.10 9.75
C PHE A 78 3.78 -0.89 9.61
N LEU A 79 3.73 -2.05 8.95
CA LEU A 79 4.90 -2.90 8.74
C LEU A 79 5.93 -2.20 7.84
N PHE A 80 5.51 -1.74 6.65
CA PHE A 80 6.45 -1.24 5.66
C PHE A 80 6.85 0.22 5.89
N ARG A 81 5.92 1.12 6.22
CA ARG A 81 6.17 2.55 6.44
C ARG A 81 6.46 2.89 7.91
N GLY A 82 6.05 2.01 8.82
CA GLY A 82 6.38 2.13 10.24
C GLY A 82 7.69 1.45 10.60
N ILE A 83 7.70 0.12 10.57
CA ILE A 83 8.78 -0.71 11.10
C ILE A 83 9.94 -0.83 10.10
N SER A 84 9.65 -1.26 8.85
CA SER A 84 10.69 -1.54 7.86
C SER A 84 11.50 -0.30 7.50
N GLU A 85 10.89 0.86 7.30
CA GLU A 85 11.65 2.09 7.05
C GLU A 85 12.55 2.48 8.22
N ARG A 86 12.11 2.25 9.48
CA ARG A 86 12.96 2.49 10.66
C ARG A 86 14.15 1.53 10.71
N GLY A 87 13.92 0.24 10.40
CA GLY A 87 14.99 -0.75 10.31
C GLY A 87 15.99 -0.41 9.21
N LEU A 88 15.50 -0.03 8.02
CA LEU A 88 16.32 0.38 6.88
C LEU A 88 17.12 1.65 7.17
N ALA A 89 16.65 2.54 8.05
CA ALA A 89 17.38 3.76 8.43
C ALA A 89 18.72 3.48 9.12
N ALA A 90 18.92 2.27 9.66
CA ALA A 90 20.22 1.86 10.20
C ALA A 90 21.28 1.65 9.09
N PHE A 91 20.85 1.38 7.86
CA PHE A 91 21.72 1.06 6.72
C PHE A 91 21.74 2.17 5.66
N PHE A 92 20.67 2.96 5.57
CA PHE A 92 20.48 3.97 4.53
C PHE A 92 20.25 5.36 5.14
N GLY A 93 21.07 6.33 4.70
CA GLY A 93 21.01 7.70 5.21
C GLY A 93 20.07 8.63 4.45
N ARG A 94 19.58 8.24 3.26
CA ARG A 94 18.81 9.13 2.40
C ARG A 94 17.34 8.72 2.35
N PRO A 95 16.37 9.68 2.44
CA PRO A 95 14.94 9.37 2.42
C PRO A 95 14.45 8.56 1.21
N TRP A 96 15.03 8.81 0.03
CA TRP A 96 14.66 8.05 -1.17
C TRP A 96 15.09 6.58 -1.11
N GLN A 97 16.22 6.28 -0.45
CA GLN A 97 16.71 4.89 -0.26
C GLN A 97 15.76 4.12 0.66
N LEU A 98 15.25 4.78 1.71
CA LEU A 98 14.26 4.19 2.62
C LEU A 98 12.94 3.91 1.88
N ALA A 99 12.47 4.88 1.09
CA ALA A 99 11.26 4.71 0.28
C ALA A 99 11.41 3.57 -0.74
N PHE A 100 12.55 3.50 -1.43
CA PHE A 100 12.84 2.46 -2.40
C PHE A 100 12.93 1.08 -1.74
N GLY A 101 13.72 0.94 -0.67
CA GLY A 101 13.87 -0.31 0.07
C GLY A 101 12.56 -0.82 0.66
N SER A 102 11.78 0.07 1.28
CA SER A 102 10.45 -0.26 1.80
C SER A 102 9.48 -0.68 0.71
N ALA A 103 9.46 0.02 -0.45
CA ALA A 103 8.62 -0.34 -1.59
C ALA A 103 9.05 -1.68 -2.22
N PHE A 104 10.34 -1.96 -2.27
CA PHE A 104 10.87 -3.23 -2.76
C PHE A 104 10.47 -4.40 -1.86
N LEU A 105 10.63 -4.26 -0.54
CA LEU A 105 10.17 -5.27 0.42
C LEU A 105 8.66 -5.48 0.33
N PHE A 106 7.89 -4.40 0.16
CA PHE A 106 6.44 -4.46 -0.03
C PHE A 106 6.06 -5.24 -1.29
N ALA A 107 6.76 -5.02 -2.40
CA ALA A 107 6.55 -5.77 -3.63
C ALA A 107 6.85 -7.26 -3.47
N LEU A 108 7.97 -7.61 -2.82
CA LEU A 108 8.35 -9.00 -2.56
C LEU A 108 7.35 -9.72 -1.65
N TYR A 109 6.79 -9.02 -0.68
CA TYR A 109 5.80 -9.56 0.26
C TYR A 109 4.57 -10.17 -0.45
N HIS A 110 4.20 -9.66 -1.62
CA HIS A 110 3.04 -10.15 -2.37
C HIS A 110 3.23 -11.55 -2.99
N GLY A 111 4.45 -12.05 -3.09
CA GLY A 111 4.74 -13.44 -3.45
C GLY A 111 4.45 -13.82 -4.90
N ASN A 112 3.99 -12.90 -5.75
CA ASN A 112 3.84 -13.12 -7.19
C ASN A 112 4.23 -11.87 -7.98
N LEU A 113 4.65 -12.09 -9.24
CA LEU A 113 5.24 -11.04 -10.05
C LEU A 113 4.23 -9.95 -10.44
N THR A 114 3.00 -10.34 -10.76
CA THR A 114 1.94 -9.40 -11.15
C THR A 114 1.63 -8.41 -10.04
N GLN A 115 1.38 -8.90 -8.82
CA GLN A 115 1.13 -8.03 -7.67
C GLN A 115 2.38 -7.25 -7.27
N GLY A 116 3.57 -7.85 -7.36
CA GLY A 116 4.83 -7.16 -7.10
C GLY A 116 5.08 -5.97 -8.03
N LEU A 117 4.78 -6.12 -9.33
CA LEU A 117 4.87 -5.03 -10.31
C LEU A 117 3.90 -3.89 -10.03
N LEU A 118 2.71 -4.18 -9.50
CA LEU A 118 1.76 -3.17 -9.03
C LEU A 118 2.20 -2.55 -7.69
N ALA A 119 2.60 -3.39 -6.75
CA ALA A 119 2.92 -3.00 -5.38
C ALA A 119 4.15 -2.10 -5.30
N PHE A 120 5.16 -2.31 -6.15
CA PHE A 120 6.38 -1.50 -6.10
C PHE A 120 6.15 -0.01 -6.38
N PRO A 121 5.56 0.41 -7.52
CA PRO A 121 5.30 1.82 -7.77
C PRO A 121 4.27 2.41 -6.79
N LEU A 122 3.27 1.64 -6.37
CA LEU A 122 2.33 2.06 -5.34
C LEU A 122 3.04 2.22 -3.99
N GLY A 123 3.98 1.34 -3.67
CA GLY A 123 4.81 1.44 -2.49
C GLY A 123 5.62 2.73 -2.41
N LEU A 124 6.19 3.18 -3.53
CA LEU A 124 6.85 4.48 -3.64
C LEU A 124 5.87 5.65 -3.44
N ALA A 125 4.66 5.55 -4.02
CA ALA A 125 3.62 6.57 -3.85
C ALA A 125 3.15 6.65 -2.38
N PHE A 126 2.98 5.51 -1.69
CA PHE A 126 2.64 5.45 -0.27
C PHE A 126 3.75 6.05 0.62
N ALA A 127 5.02 5.76 0.33
CA ALA A 127 6.14 6.40 1.03
C ALA A 127 6.12 7.94 0.87
N ARG A 128 5.78 8.41 -0.33
CA ARG A 128 5.62 9.85 -0.58
C ARG A 128 4.44 10.45 0.17
N LEU A 129 3.31 9.76 0.22
CA LEU A 129 2.13 10.16 1.00
C LEU A 129 2.46 10.26 2.49
N LYS A 130 3.13 9.24 3.04
CA LYS A 130 3.62 9.26 4.42
C LYS A 130 4.53 10.47 4.69
N ALA A 131 5.47 10.75 3.79
CA ALA A 131 6.38 11.88 3.96
C ALA A 131 5.64 13.24 3.99
N ARG A 132 4.51 13.36 3.29
CA ARG A 132 3.73 14.61 3.16
C ARG A 132 2.61 14.75 4.18
N GLY A 133 1.92 13.67 4.54
CA GLY A 133 0.72 13.71 5.39
C GLY A 133 0.72 12.71 6.54
N GLY A 134 1.88 12.11 6.84
CA GLY A 134 2.00 11.08 7.86
C GLY A 134 1.44 9.72 7.43
N LEU A 135 1.57 8.75 8.33
CA LEU A 135 1.12 7.38 8.08
C LEU A 135 -0.38 7.31 7.71
N ARG A 136 -1.21 8.21 8.28
CA ARG A 136 -2.65 8.29 7.97
C ARG A 136 -2.92 8.51 6.48
N ALA A 137 -2.08 9.28 5.77
CA ALA A 137 -2.29 9.56 4.35
C ALA A 137 -1.96 8.35 3.48
N SER A 138 -0.91 7.59 3.80
CA SER A 138 -0.60 6.33 3.09
C SER A 138 -1.63 5.25 3.39
N VAL A 139 -2.05 5.10 4.64
CA VAL A 139 -3.13 4.18 5.04
C VAL A 139 -4.42 4.49 4.29
N ALA A 140 -4.85 5.77 4.26
CA ALA A 140 -6.08 6.15 3.56
C ALA A 140 -6.03 5.80 2.07
N ALA A 141 -4.91 6.05 1.39
CA ALA A 141 -4.75 5.70 -0.02
C ALA A 141 -4.75 4.18 -0.24
N HIS A 142 -4.06 3.43 0.60
CA HIS A 142 -4.01 1.97 0.51
C HIS A 142 -5.40 1.35 0.74
N LEU A 143 -6.12 1.80 1.77
CA LEU A 143 -7.51 1.39 2.02
C LEU A 143 -8.41 1.67 0.80
N SER A 144 -8.28 2.86 0.20
CA SER A 144 -9.06 3.23 -0.98
C SER A 144 -8.75 2.33 -2.18
N ILE A 145 -7.47 1.99 -2.40
CA ILE A 145 -7.05 1.09 -3.48
C ILE A 145 -7.58 -0.32 -3.25
N ASN A 146 -7.47 -0.86 -2.03
CA ASN A 146 -7.98 -2.19 -1.73
C ASN A 146 -9.50 -2.27 -1.89
N LEU A 147 -10.23 -1.21 -1.50
CA LEU A 147 -11.67 -1.13 -1.76
C LEU A 147 -11.97 -1.09 -3.26
N LEU A 148 -11.28 -0.24 -4.03
CA LEU A 148 -11.45 -0.19 -5.50
C LEU A 148 -11.19 -1.56 -6.13
N ALA A 149 -10.14 -2.26 -5.71
CA ALA A 149 -9.79 -3.59 -6.23
C ALA A 149 -10.87 -4.66 -5.98
N LEU A 150 -11.74 -4.48 -4.99
CA LEU A 150 -12.85 -5.40 -4.71
C LEU A 150 -14.04 -5.19 -5.68
N PHE A 151 -14.11 -4.04 -6.36
CA PHE A 151 -15.20 -3.68 -7.26
C PHE A 151 -14.80 -3.68 -8.74
N LEU A 152 -13.51 -3.76 -9.05
CA LEU A 152 -12.96 -3.87 -10.40
C LEU A 152 -12.62 -5.32 -10.73
#